data_264378c71035a377e2f267b8c44a00a7
#
_entry.id   264378c71035a377e2f267b8c44a00a7
#
_cell.length_a   1.000
_cell.length_b   1.000
_cell.length_c   1.000
_cell.angle_alpha   90.00
_cell.angle_beta   90.00
_cell.angle_gamma   90.00
#
_symmetry.space_group_name_H-M   'P 1'
#
loop_
_entity.id
_entity.type
_entity.pdbx_description
1 polymer ?
#
loop_
_entity_poly.entity_id
_entity_poly.type
_entity_poly.pdbx_seq_one_letter_code
_entity_poly.pdbx_strand_id
1 'polypeptide(L)'
;WHIDVDGGKIGFGVKEYVEPEFRHETINVQESDRVRAELDINNNGTLNNGKIIDIDIANIIDTNDYTLVSVNGNGAASNNVTADLFGYLYGNKTVQLVVDAEYTRYTINLPMLLISKVIRTVDDYAAWVKIAIACENNGKTEGSHNYGGYFELGNDIKSESGSIPMAYADQEAWDGAGGFSGTFDGCGYVIDGLEASVAKDHATFVGEMKPDAVLKNIGFTNVKMSGVTLLTRTQNGTISNIYVQYKKIAVTSGQTILARDNAIVENIFVDASAAEIVGGSAYAILGSRHADEKQYSIYGIVPQGCVSYVDRGTSGCGHGFASTETLKSDDAAWSAVRAFKTTCNYWHVDTETGDVTFGK
;
A
#
# COMPACT_ATOMS: atom_id res chain seq x y z
N TRP A 1 -29.70 9.69 -51.97
CA TRP A 1 -30.55 9.93 -53.16
C TRP A 1 -29.69 10.61 -54.21
N HIS A 2 -29.66 10.07 -55.37
CA HIS A 2 -29.14 10.83 -56.52
C HIS A 2 -30.19 10.86 -57.60
N ILE A 3 -30.20 11.93 -58.31
CA ILE A 3 -31.10 12.11 -59.49
C ILE A 3 -30.24 11.92 -60.74
N ASP A 4 -30.62 10.94 -61.53
CA ASP A 4 -29.98 10.70 -62.80
C ASP A 4 -30.92 11.17 -63.92
N VAL A 5 -30.43 11.99 -64.84
CA VAL A 5 -31.20 12.53 -65.91
C VAL A 5 -30.56 12.08 -67.24
N ASP A 6 -31.04 11.00 -67.75
CA ASP A 6 -30.62 10.52 -69.03
C ASP A 6 -31.82 10.47 -69.99
N GLY A 7 -31.70 11.12 -71.19
CA GLY A 7 -32.70 11.11 -72.26
C GLY A 7 -34.08 11.63 -71.85
N GLY A 8 -34.20 12.58 -70.95
CA GLY A 8 -35.47 13.19 -70.49
C GLY A 8 -36.27 12.34 -69.49
N LYS A 9 -35.71 11.29 -68.94
CA LYS A 9 -36.31 10.51 -67.91
C LYS A 9 -35.59 10.82 -66.57
N ILE A 10 -36.35 11.07 -65.53
CA ILE A 10 -35.80 11.24 -64.17
C ILE A 10 -35.83 9.88 -63.49
N GLY A 11 -34.66 9.32 -63.25
CA GLY A 11 -34.51 8.10 -62.45
C GLY A 11 -34.21 8.45 -60.99
N PHE A 12 -34.90 7.84 -60.03
CA PHE A 12 -34.54 7.89 -58.59
C PHE A 12 -33.83 6.60 -58.24
N GLY A 13 -32.54 6.67 -58.00
CA GLY A 13 -31.74 5.57 -57.49
C GLY A 13 -31.59 5.70 -55.98
N VAL A 14 -31.86 4.66 -55.23
CA VAL A 14 -31.43 4.53 -53.81
C VAL A 14 -30.00 4.03 -53.90
N LYS A 15 -29.03 4.89 -53.58
CA LYS A 15 -27.69 4.42 -53.34
C LYS A 15 -27.75 3.64 -52.01
N GLU A 16 -27.43 2.36 -52.06
CA GLU A 16 -27.31 1.57 -50.86
C GLU A 16 -26.30 2.25 -49.93
N TYR A 17 -26.76 2.68 -48.79
CA TYR A 17 -25.86 3.25 -47.77
C TYR A 17 -25.10 2.07 -47.17
N VAL A 18 -23.89 1.87 -47.62
CA VAL A 18 -22.97 0.95 -46.95
C VAL A 18 -22.45 1.70 -45.75
N GLU A 19 -22.85 1.27 -44.56
CA GLU A 19 -22.22 1.76 -43.34
C GLU A 19 -20.71 1.55 -43.45
N PRO A 20 -19.90 2.59 -43.22
CA PRO A 20 -18.47 2.43 -43.29
C PRO A 20 -18.04 1.42 -42.22
N GLU A 21 -17.32 0.39 -42.63
CA GLU A 21 -16.74 -0.56 -41.68
C GLU A 21 -15.73 0.18 -40.77
N PHE A 22 -15.89 0.05 -39.47
CA PHE A 22 -14.92 0.56 -38.51
C PHE A 22 -13.58 -0.15 -38.72
N ARG A 23 -12.53 0.64 -38.84
CA ARG A 23 -11.17 0.12 -38.71
C ARG A 23 -10.93 -0.20 -37.26
N HIS A 24 -10.14 -1.22 -37.00
CA HIS A 24 -9.73 -1.59 -35.63
C HIS A 24 -8.23 -1.39 -35.47
N GLU A 25 -7.84 -0.56 -34.52
CA GLU A 25 -6.45 -0.29 -34.22
C GLU A 25 -6.18 -0.58 -32.74
N THR A 26 -4.99 -1.11 -32.46
CA THR A 26 -4.55 -1.34 -31.08
C THR A 26 -3.36 -0.47 -30.77
N ILE A 27 -3.47 0.32 -29.70
CA ILE A 27 -2.42 1.17 -29.18
C ILE A 27 -1.94 0.60 -27.85
N ASN A 28 -0.64 0.29 -27.75
CA ASN A 28 -0.02 -0.11 -26.50
C ASN A 28 0.80 1.06 -25.96
N VAL A 29 0.31 1.71 -24.91
CA VAL A 29 1.01 2.80 -24.25
C VAL A 29 2.23 2.24 -23.51
N GLN A 30 3.34 2.95 -23.56
CA GLN A 30 4.58 2.50 -22.94
C GLN A 30 4.50 2.56 -21.42
N GLU A 31 5.24 1.69 -20.75
CA GLU A 31 5.30 1.63 -19.30
C GLU A 31 5.86 2.93 -18.66
N SER A 32 6.70 3.68 -19.39
CA SER A 32 7.19 5.01 -19.01
C SER A 32 6.08 6.05 -18.89
N ASP A 33 4.98 5.86 -19.63
CA ASP A 33 3.83 6.76 -19.69
C ASP A 33 2.66 6.28 -18.84
N ARG A 34 2.96 5.47 -17.85
CA ARG A 34 1.99 4.92 -16.88
C ARG A 34 1.20 6.03 -16.20
N VAL A 35 -0.11 5.91 -16.25
CA VAL A 35 -1.03 6.82 -15.55
C VAL A 35 -1.17 6.38 -14.09
N ARG A 36 -1.06 7.36 -13.19
CA ARG A 36 -1.33 7.18 -11.76
C ARG A 36 -2.72 7.72 -11.45
N ALA A 37 -3.61 6.89 -10.91
CA ALA A 37 -5.00 7.24 -10.67
C ALA A 37 -5.43 6.88 -9.25
N GLU A 38 -5.89 7.88 -8.50
CA GLU A 38 -6.51 7.70 -7.19
C GLU A 38 -8.02 7.48 -7.36
N LEU A 39 -8.52 6.32 -6.95
CA LEU A 39 -9.94 5.96 -7.03
C LEU A 39 -10.76 6.57 -5.89
N ASP A 40 -10.10 6.96 -4.79
CA ASP A 40 -10.69 7.61 -3.62
C ASP A 40 -11.87 6.81 -3.03
N ILE A 41 -11.59 5.57 -2.64
CA ILE A 41 -12.58 4.70 -2.00
C ILE A 41 -13.18 5.39 -0.76
N ASN A 42 -14.50 5.33 -0.61
CA ASN A 42 -15.23 5.86 0.53
C ASN A 42 -14.86 5.14 1.83
N ASN A 43 -15.16 5.79 2.96
CA ASN A 43 -14.85 5.30 4.31
C ASN A 43 -15.49 3.95 4.68
N ASN A 44 -16.42 3.46 3.89
CA ASN A 44 -17.06 2.14 4.04
C ASN A 44 -16.51 1.09 3.07
N GLY A 45 -15.44 1.39 2.32
CA GLY A 45 -14.83 0.50 1.34
C GLY A 45 -15.54 0.46 -0.02
N THR A 46 -16.53 1.32 -0.27
CA THR A 46 -17.20 1.39 -1.57
C THR A 46 -16.49 2.36 -2.52
N LEU A 47 -16.57 2.08 -3.82
CA LEU A 47 -16.04 2.98 -4.84
C LEU A 47 -16.74 4.33 -4.82
N ASN A 48 -16.00 5.40 -5.07
CA ASN A 48 -16.55 6.73 -5.28
C ASN A 48 -17.07 6.83 -6.72
N ASN A 49 -18.30 6.39 -6.92
CA ASN A 49 -18.97 6.42 -8.23
C ASN A 49 -19.08 7.86 -8.72
N GLY A 50 -18.45 8.18 -9.80
CA GLY A 50 -18.50 9.52 -10.41
C GLY A 50 -17.23 10.35 -10.19
N LYS A 51 -16.23 9.87 -9.44
CA LYS A 51 -14.92 10.49 -9.46
C LYS A 51 -14.32 10.33 -10.84
N ILE A 52 -14.01 11.45 -11.48
CA ILE A 52 -13.35 11.48 -12.79
C ILE A 52 -11.88 11.16 -12.62
N ILE A 53 -11.39 10.23 -13.42
CA ILE A 53 -9.99 9.88 -13.57
C ILE A 53 -9.46 10.57 -14.81
N ASP A 54 -8.48 11.42 -14.64
CA ASP A 54 -7.90 12.21 -15.73
C ASP A 54 -6.99 11.31 -16.59
N ILE A 55 -7.42 11.06 -17.82
CA ILE A 55 -6.67 10.32 -18.84
C ILE A 55 -6.78 11.11 -20.13
N ASP A 56 -5.66 11.54 -20.65
CA ASP A 56 -5.59 12.31 -21.89
C ASP A 56 -5.71 11.38 -23.12
N ILE A 57 -6.93 10.89 -23.31
CA ILE A 57 -7.26 10.00 -24.45
C ILE A 57 -7.01 10.72 -25.79
N ALA A 58 -7.36 12.01 -25.85
CA ALA A 58 -7.21 12.81 -27.06
C ALA A 58 -5.76 12.83 -27.57
N ASN A 59 -4.80 12.95 -26.67
CA ASN A 59 -3.38 12.90 -27.01
C ASN A 59 -2.92 11.51 -27.44
N ILE A 60 -3.54 10.45 -26.92
CA ILE A 60 -3.18 9.06 -27.27
C ILE A 60 -3.60 8.72 -28.71
N ILE A 61 -4.79 9.19 -29.16
CA ILE A 61 -5.35 8.90 -30.49
C ILE A 61 -5.25 10.07 -31.48
N ASP A 62 -4.61 11.17 -31.08
CA ASP A 62 -4.40 12.39 -31.89
C ASP A 62 -5.71 13.03 -32.44
N THR A 63 -6.78 12.98 -31.65
CA THR A 63 -8.04 13.66 -31.96
C THR A 63 -8.87 13.96 -30.72
N ASN A 64 -9.56 15.11 -30.74
CA ASN A 64 -10.49 15.51 -29.69
C ASN A 64 -11.92 15.03 -29.93
N ASP A 65 -12.21 14.54 -31.13
CA ASP A 65 -13.55 14.06 -31.53
C ASP A 65 -13.60 12.54 -31.40
N TYR A 66 -13.98 12.09 -30.22
CA TYR A 66 -14.07 10.67 -29.89
C TYR A 66 -15.24 10.37 -28.97
N THR A 67 -15.62 9.09 -28.92
CA THR A 67 -16.57 8.53 -27.97
C THR A 67 -15.92 7.41 -27.19
N LEU A 68 -15.86 7.54 -25.86
CA LEU A 68 -15.44 6.44 -24.99
C LEU A 68 -16.53 5.37 -24.93
N VAL A 69 -16.21 4.18 -25.37
CA VAL A 69 -17.16 3.04 -25.45
C VAL A 69 -17.13 2.24 -24.15
N SER A 70 -15.91 1.87 -23.69
CA SER A 70 -15.78 1.08 -22.46
C SER A 70 -14.40 1.20 -21.83
N VAL A 71 -14.34 0.86 -20.52
CA VAL A 71 -13.12 0.66 -19.74
C VAL A 71 -13.15 -0.76 -19.16
N ASN A 72 -12.17 -1.59 -19.50
CA ASN A 72 -12.14 -3.02 -19.11
C ASN A 72 -13.45 -3.78 -19.40
N GLY A 73 -14.12 -3.43 -20.49
CA GLY A 73 -15.41 -4.02 -20.86
C GLY A 73 -16.62 -3.42 -20.14
N ASN A 74 -16.45 -2.53 -19.18
CA ASN A 74 -17.55 -1.79 -18.56
C ASN A 74 -17.94 -0.62 -19.46
N GLY A 75 -19.18 -0.57 -19.93
CA GLY A 75 -19.68 0.47 -20.84
C GLY A 75 -19.62 1.86 -20.20
N ALA A 76 -19.08 2.83 -20.95
CA ALA A 76 -19.01 4.22 -20.51
C ALA A 76 -20.31 4.96 -20.86
N ALA A 77 -20.83 5.76 -19.92
CA ALA A 77 -22.02 6.60 -20.16
C ALA A 77 -21.67 7.97 -20.76
N SER A 78 -20.41 8.33 -20.79
CA SER A 78 -19.88 9.59 -21.33
C SER A 78 -18.40 9.43 -21.66
N ASN A 79 -17.79 10.48 -22.22
CA ASN A 79 -16.33 10.51 -22.48
C ASN A 79 -15.46 10.64 -21.20
N ASN A 80 -16.08 10.78 -20.04
CA ASN A 80 -15.35 10.79 -18.79
C ASN A 80 -15.05 9.36 -18.33
N VAL A 81 -13.79 9.08 -18.05
CA VAL A 81 -13.38 7.86 -17.35
C VAL A 81 -13.67 8.06 -15.86
N THR A 82 -14.57 7.26 -15.30
CA THR A 82 -14.95 7.37 -13.88
C THR A 82 -14.44 6.17 -13.08
N ALA A 83 -14.24 6.37 -11.78
CA ALA A 83 -13.62 5.36 -10.91
C ALA A 83 -14.39 4.03 -10.86
N ASP A 84 -15.70 4.07 -10.97
CA ASP A 84 -16.56 2.88 -10.99
C ASP A 84 -16.33 1.98 -12.22
N LEU A 85 -15.85 2.53 -13.34
CA LEU A 85 -15.50 1.75 -14.54
C LEU A 85 -14.32 0.80 -14.31
N PHE A 86 -13.47 1.07 -13.31
CA PHE A 86 -12.37 0.19 -12.97
C PHE A 86 -12.79 -0.98 -12.06
N GLY A 87 -13.97 -0.92 -11.47
CA GLY A 87 -14.39 -1.88 -10.45
C GLY A 87 -13.47 -1.82 -9.22
N TYR A 88 -13.19 -2.98 -8.61
CA TYR A 88 -12.30 -3.08 -7.43
C TYR A 88 -10.84 -3.38 -7.81
N LEU A 89 -10.40 -2.99 -9.01
CA LEU A 89 -9.00 -3.14 -9.40
C LEU A 89 -8.11 -2.18 -8.60
N TYR A 90 -6.92 -2.63 -8.24
CA TYR A 90 -5.90 -1.81 -7.59
C TYR A 90 -4.48 -2.28 -7.92
N GLY A 91 -3.52 -1.41 -7.63
CA GLY A 91 -2.12 -1.64 -7.94
C GLY A 91 -1.79 -1.48 -9.42
N ASN A 92 -0.68 -2.06 -9.85
CA ASN A 92 -0.25 -1.99 -11.24
C ASN A 92 -1.13 -2.87 -12.12
N LYS A 93 -1.77 -2.26 -13.10
CA LYS A 93 -2.66 -2.93 -14.06
C LYS A 93 -2.45 -2.38 -15.46
N THR A 94 -2.69 -3.21 -16.46
CA THR A 94 -2.95 -2.72 -17.82
C THR A 94 -4.46 -2.60 -17.99
N VAL A 95 -4.92 -1.39 -18.19
CA VAL A 95 -6.33 -1.05 -18.37
C VAL A 95 -6.61 -0.95 -19.86
N GLN A 96 -7.69 -1.58 -20.29
CA GLN A 96 -8.12 -1.51 -21.69
C GLN A 96 -9.21 -0.45 -21.82
N LEU A 97 -8.96 0.56 -22.68
CA LEU A 97 -9.97 1.53 -23.10
C LEU A 97 -10.38 1.20 -24.54
N VAL A 98 -11.68 1.23 -24.81
CA VAL A 98 -12.22 1.15 -26.18
C VAL A 98 -12.82 2.49 -26.53
N VAL A 99 -12.36 3.07 -27.63
CA VAL A 99 -12.71 4.41 -28.06
C VAL A 99 -13.04 4.41 -29.55
N ASP A 100 -14.14 5.03 -29.92
CA ASP A 100 -14.50 5.26 -31.32
C ASP A 100 -14.18 6.70 -31.71
N ALA A 101 -13.43 6.89 -32.77
CA ALA A 101 -13.14 8.19 -33.38
C ALA A 101 -13.24 8.09 -34.89
N GLU A 102 -14.04 8.95 -35.51
CA GLU A 102 -14.38 8.90 -36.93
C GLU A 102 -14.85 7.48 -37.34
N TYR A 103 -14.05 6.78 -38.16
CA TYR A 103 -14.34 5.42 -38.63
C TYR A 103 -13.38 4.39 -38.06
N THR A 104 -12.73 4.73 -36.93
CA THR A 104 -11.74 3.85 -36.32
C THR A 104 -12.13 3.55 -34.87
N ARG A 105 -12.14 2.27 -34.53
CA ARG A 105 -12.24 1.80 -33.16
C ARG A 105 -10.85 1.50 -32.63
N TYR A 106 -10.44 2.26 -31.63
CA TYR A 106 -9.18 2.08 -30.93
C TYR A 106 -9.36 1.18 -29.71
N THR A 107 -8.47 0.22 -29.57
CA THR A 107 -8.27 -0.53 -28.32
C THR A 107 -6.96 -0.07 -27.71
N ILE A 108 -7.03 0.71 -26.63
CA ILE A 108 -5.87 1.29 -25.96
C ILE A 108 -5.55 0.44 -24.74
N ASN A 109 -4.36 -0.15 -24.69
CA ASN A 109 -3.82 -0.83 -23.54
C ASN A 109 -2.93 0.15 -22.75
N LEU A 110 -3.45 0.65 -21.64
CA LEU A 110 -2.85 1.71 -20.83
C LEU A 110 -2.30 1.14 -19.52
N PRO A 111 -0.99 1.20 -19.26
CA PRO A 111 -0.45 0.84 -17.96
C PRO A 111 -0.88 1.89 -16.92
N MET A 112 -1.45 1.43 -15.82
CA MET A 112 -1.94 2.29 -14.74
C MET A 112 -1.49 1.77 -13.37
N LEU A 113 -1.21 2.71 -12.45
CA LEU A 113 -1.20 2.46 -11.03
C LEU A 113 -2.51 2.95 -10.43
N LEU A 114 -3.37 2.01 -10.06
CA LEU A 114 -4.67 2.29 -9.46
C LEU A 114 -4.53 2.33 -7.94
N ILE A 115 -4.74 3.50 -7.36
CA ILE A 115 -4.59 3.76 -5.93
C ILE A 115 -5.98 3.84 -5.30
N SER A 116 -6.25 2.97 -4.37
CA SER A 116 -7.55 2.92 -3.68
C SER A 116 -7.80 4.20 -2.89
N LYS A 117 -6.80 4.66 -2.13
CA LYS A 117 -6.86 5.92 -1.39
C LYS A 117 -5.45 6.43 -1.10
N VAL A 118 -5.26 7.75 -1.22
CA VAL A 118 -4.08 8.45 -0.72
C VAL A 118 -4.43 9.11 0.62
N ILE A 119 -3.67 8.77 1.65
CA ILE A 119 -3.85 9.21 3.04
C ILE A 119 -2.98 10.46 3.24
N ARG A 120 -3.60 11.63 3.36
CA ARG A 120 -2.90 12.92 3.47
C ARG A 120 -3.08 13.60 4.82
N THR A 121 -4.08 13.18 5.58
CA THR A 121 -4.47 13.80 6.85
C THR A 121 -4.76 12.74 7.91
N VAL A 122 -4.88 13.16 9.16
CA VAL A 122 -5.34 12.28 10.25
C VAL A 122 -6.75 11.76 9.99
N ASP A 123 -7.61 12.58 9.36
CA ASP A 123 -8.97 12.17 9.01
C ASP A 123 -8.97 11.10 7.90
N ASP A 124 -8.10 11.23 6.91
CA ASP A 124 -7.92 10.18 5.89
C ASP A 124 -7.42 8.88 6.53
N TYR A 125 -6.47 8.99 7.48
CA TYR A 125 -5.98 7.84 8.22
C TYR A 125 -7.11 7.19 9.03
N ALA A 126 -7.90 7.99 9.75
CA ALA A 126 -9.05 7.47 10.49
C ALA A 126 -10.11 6.83 9.58
N ALA A 127 -10.27 7.36 8.36
CA ALA A 127 -11.11 6.76 7.33
C ALA A 127 -10.56 5.41 6.86
N TRP A 128 -9.26 5.33 6.59
CA TRP A 128 -8.60 4.06 6.24
C TRP A 128 -8.75 3.01 7.36
N VAL A 129 -8.58 3.40 8.62
CA VAL A 129 -8.82 2.53 9.78
C VAL A 129 -10.25 1.96 9.78
N LYS A 130 -11.26 2.77 9.48
CA LYS A 130 -12.65 2.32 9.37
C LYS A 130 -12.85 1.34 8.22
N ILE A 131 -12.22 1.57 7.07
CA ILE A 131 -12.23 0.64 5.94
C ILE A 131 -11.61 -0.69 6.37
N ALA A 132 -10.48 -0.66 7.05
CA ALA A 132 -9.81 -1.84 7.57
C ALA A 132 -10.71 -2.65 8.50
N ILE A 133 -11.31 -1.99 9.50
CA ILE A 133 -12.21 -2.61 10.47
C ILE A 133 -13.48 -3.15 9.79
N ALA A 134 -14.07 -2.40 8.87
CA ALA A 134 -15.27 -2.82 8.16
C ALA A 134 -15.03 -4.07 7.33
N CYS A 135 -13.91 -4.14 6.64
CA CYS A 135 -13.51 -5.30 5.84
C CYS A 135 -13.23 -6.52 6.72
N GLU A 136 -12.66 -6.33 7.91
CA GLU A 136 -12.44 -7.39 8.87
C GLU A 136 -13.75 -7.96 9.40
N ASN A 137 -14.65 -7.10 9.84
CA ASN A 137 -15.93 -7.51 10.40
C ASN A 137 -16.84 -8.23 9.38
N ASN A 138 -16.73 -7.86 8.09
CA ASN A 138 -17.41 -8.55 7.00
C ASN A 138 -16.78 -9.89 6.64
N GLY A 139 -15.54 -10.15 7.07
CA GLY A 139 -14.83 -11.42 6.86
C GLY A 139 -15.45 -12.63 7.53
N LYS A 140 -16.42 -12.43 8.40
CA LYS A 140 -17.15 -13.51 9.09
C LYS A 140 -18.39 -14.03 8.32
N THR A 141 -18.75 -13.41 7.19
CA THR A 141 -19.88 -13.83 6.37
C THR A 141 -19.41 -14.34 5.01
N GLU A 142 -20.01 -15.44 4.52
CA GLU A 142 -19.73 -15.96 3.19
C GLU A 142 -19.85 -14.85 2.13
N GLY A 143 -18.76 -14.64 1.36
CA GLY A 143 -18.71 -13.61 0.33
C GLY A 143 -17.99 -12.31 0.72
N SER A 144 -17.43 -12.23 1.92
CA SER A 144 -16.68 -11.04 2.34
C SER A 144 -15.35 -10.91 1.57
N HIS A 145 -15.11 -9.70 1.09
CA HIS A 145 -13.88 -9.37 0.41
C HIS A 145 -12.73 -9.30 1.44
N ASN A 146 -11.61 -9.92 1.11
CA ASN A 146 -10.38 -9.67 1.83
C ASN A 146 -10.11 -8.16 1.82
N TYR A 147 -9.61 -7.64 2.95
CA TYR A 147 -9.17 -6.26 3.05
C TYR A 147 -7.99 -6.03 2.07
N GLY A 148 -8.33 -5.73 0.84
CA GLY A 148 -7.41 -5.46 -0.25
C GLY A 148 -7.51 -4.01 -0.68
N GLY A 149 -6.48 -3.54 -1.37
CA GLY A 149 -6.39 -2.20 -1.94
C GLY A 149 -4.94 -1.78 -2.09
N TYR A 150 -4.72 -0.68 -2.78
CA TYR A 150 -3.43 -0.01 -2.84
C TYR A 150 -3.56 1.33 -2.13
N PHE A 151 -2.95 1.45 -0.98
CA PHE A 151 -3.00 2.63 -0.11
C PHE A 151 -1.63 3.29 -0.08
N GLU A 152 -1.61 4.62 -0.06
CA GLU A 152 -0.38 5.40 0.03
C GLU A 152 -0.49 6.52 1.04
N LEU A 153 0.62 6.85 1.68
CA LEU A 153 0.73 8.13 2.37
C LEU A 153 1.04 9.24 1.34
N GLY A 154 0.32 10.34 1.43
CA GLY A 154 0.56 11.54 0.64
C GLY A 154 1.26 12.66 1.42
N ASN A 155 1.29 12.55 2.75
CA ASN A 155 1.97 13.44 3.68
C ASN A 155 2.38 12.68 4.94
N ASP A 156 3.21 13.31 5.76
CA ASP A 156 3.38 12.88 7.15
C ASP A 156 2.06 13.01 7.90
N ILE A 157 1.73 12.00 8.68
CA ILE A 157 0.51 11.96 9.49
C ILE A 157 0.88 12.24 10.94
N LYS A 158 0.39 13.34 11.46
CA LYS A 158 0.63 13.77 12.83
C LYS A 158 -0.65 14.30 13.47
N SER A 159 -0.99 13.79 14.63
CA SER A 159 -2.11 14.31 15.41
C SER A 159 -1.69 15.50 16.29
N GLU A 160 -2.52 16.52 16.37
CA GLU A 160 -2.32 17.64 17.31
C GLU A 160 -2.32 17.16 18.78
N SER A 161 -3.07 16.10 19.08
CA SER A 161 -3.05 15.47 20.40
C SER A 161 -1.78 14.68 20.69
N GLY A 162 -0.93 14.44 19.68
CA GLY A 162 0.26 13.61 19.77
C GLY A 162 -0.02 12.12 19.96
N SER A 163 -1.25 11.70 19.63
CA SER A 163 -1.66 10.29 19.65
C SER A 163 -2.51 9.96 18.44
N ILE A 164 -2.14 8.88 17.74
CA ILE A 164 -2.88 8.33 16.60
C ILE A 164 -3.21 6.88 16.96
N PRO A 165 -4.48 6.46 16.94
CA PRO A 165 -4.86 5.09 17.27
C PRO A 165 -4.34 4.12 16.21
N MET A 166 -3.95 2.92 16.61
CA MET A 166 -3.69 1.83 15.70
C MET A 166 -4.96 1.39 14.97
N ALA A 167 -4.81 1.00 13.72
CA ALA A 167 -5.93 0.55 12.89
C ALA A 167 -6.63 -0.69 13.46
N TYR A 168 -5.85 -1.57 14.03
CA TYR A 168 -6.28 -2.85 14.56
C TYR A 168 -6.25 -2.85 16.07
N ALA A 169 -7.36 -2.50 16.69
CA ALA A 169 -7.46 -2.41 18.14
C ALA A 169 -8.23 -3.56 18.80
N ASP A 170 -8.96 -4.39 18.04
CA ASP A 170 -9.81 -5.45 18.59
C ASP A 170 -9.60 -6.82 17.91
N GLN A 171 -9.80 -7.87 18.67
CA GLN A 171 -9.13 -9.10 18.53
C GLN A 171 -9.99 -10.34 18.39
N GLU A 172 -11.19 -10.24 18.02
CA GLU A 172 -12.00 -11.43 17.77
C GLU A 172 -11.73 -12.13 16.41
N ALA A 173 -10.91 -11.55 15.55
CA ALA A 173 -10.63 -12.08 14.22
C ALA A 173 -9.49 -13.12 14.17
N TRP A 174 -9.46 -14.06 15.11
CA TRP A 174 -8.49 -15.15 15.09
C TRP A 174 -8.76 -16.24 14.05
N ASP A 175 -9.91 -16.25 13.44
CA ASP A 175 -10.39 -17.39 12.68
C ASP A 175 -10.00 -17.40 11.21
N GLY A 176 -8.98 -16.61 10.80
CA GLY A 176 -8.35 -16.72 9.48
C GLY A 176 -9.17 -16.21 8.30
N ALA A 177 -10.34 -15.63 8.53
CA ALA A 177 -11.24 -15.22 7.47
C ALA A 177 -11.00 -13.80 6.94
N GLY A 178 -10.46 -12.90 7.76
CA GLY A 178 -10.15 -11.53 7.37
C GLY A 178 -8.67 -11.23 7.52
N GLY A 179 -8.07 -10.50 6.59
CA GLY A 179 -6.68 -10.06 6.69
C GLY A 179 -6.33 -9.09 5.58
N PHE A 180 -5.25 -8.34 5.78
CA PHE A 180 -4.75 -7.41 4.79
C PHE A 180 -4.15 -8.17 3.60
N SER A 181 -4.70 -7.98 2.42
CA SER A 181 -4.25 -8.59 1.17
C SER A 181 -3.76 -7.57 0.15
N GLY A 182 -3.73 -6.29 0.53
CA GLY A 182 -3.37 -5.18 -0.34
C GLY A 182 -1.91 -4.75 -0.23
N THR A 183 -1.66 -3.54 -0.72
CA THR A 183 -0.39 -2.82 -0.56
C THR A 183 -0.61 -1.57 0.27
N PHE A 184 0.21 -1.37 1.29
CA PHE A 184 0.34 -0.08 1.97
C PHE A 184 1.75 0.46 1.72
N ASP A 185 1.84 1.55 0.95
CA ASP A 185 3.09 2.23 0.64
C ASP A 185 3.15 3.57 1.37
N GLY A 186 4.06 3.68 2.32
CA GLY A 186 4.28 4.94 3.03
C GLY A 186 4.89 6.03 2.16
N CYS A 187 5.40 5.70 0.98
CA CYS A 187 6.02 6.65 0.04
C CYS A 187 7.11 7.53 0.68
N GLY A 188 7.76 7.05 1.74
CA GLY A 188 8.77 7.79 2.49
C GLY A 188 8.22 8.79 3.50
N TYR A 189 6.92 8.80 3.76
CA TYR A 189 6.32 9.61 4.81
C TYR A 189 6.26 8.88 6.15
N VAL A 190 5.97 9.63 7.19
CA VAL A 190 6.01 9.20 8.59
C VAL A 190 4.64 9.30 9.24
N ILE A 191 4.29 8.33 10.07
CA ILE A 191 3.19 8.43 11.04
C ILE A 191 3.80 8.72 12.42
N ASP A 192 3.52 9.91 12.96
CA ASP A 192 4.07 10.38 14.21
C ASP A 192 3.07 10.27 15.35
N GLY A 193 3.43 9.56 16.41
CA GLY A 193 2.62 9.39 17.62
C GLY A 193 1.63 8.23 17.57
N LEU A 194 1.92 7.19 16.80
CA LEU A 194 1.10 5.98 16.79
C LEU A 194 1.03 5.36 18.20
N GLU A 195 -0.17 5.13 18.72
CA GLU A 195 -0.39 4.67 20.07
C GLU A 195 -1.30 3.43 20.12
N ALA A 196 -0.79 2.37 20.68
CA ALA A 196 -1.59 1.23 21.09
C ALA A 196 -2.11 1.48 22.52
N SER A 197 -3.34 1.95 22.64
CA SER A 197 -3.93 2.34 23.94
C SER A 197 -4.58 1.21 24.72
N VAL A 198 -4.62 0.00 24.19
CA VAL A 198 -5.40 -1.10 24.78
C VAL A 198 -4.47 -2.21 25.23
N ALA A 199 -4.60 -2.60 26.49
CA ALA A 199 -3.95 -3.78 27.09
C ALA A 199 -4.47 -5.11 26.51
N LYS A 200 -4.90 -5.14 25.26
CA LYS A 200 -5.29 -6.34 24.55
C LYS A 200 -4.15 -6.83 23.68
N ASP A 201 -3.94 -8.11 23.69
CA ASP A 201 -2.78 -8.81 23.14
C ASP A 201 -2.53 -8.63 21.64
N HIS A 202 -3.26 -7.78 20.92
CA HIS A 202 -3.30 -7.83 19.45
C HIS A 202 -3.57 -6.51 18.70
N ALA A 203 -3.29 -5.37 19.30
CA ALA A 203 -3.29 -4.12 18.53
C ALA A 203 -2.10 -4.12 17.54
N THR A 204 -2.37 -4.02 16.24
CA THR A 204 -1.36 -3.99 15.19
C THR A 204 -1.72 -2.95 14.12
N PHE A 205 -0.74 -2.55 13.31
CA PHE A 205 -0.96 -1.57 12.25
C PHE A 205 -1.86 -2.14 11.12
N VAL A 206 -1.56 -3.34 10.63
CA VAL A 206 -2.31 -3.95 9.49
C VAL A 206 -3.01 -5.27 9.82
N GLY A 207 -3.07 -5.67 11.06
CA GLY A 207 -3.69 -6.95 11.44
C GLY A 207 -2.93 -8.16 10.90
N GLU A 208 -3.66 -9.14 10.37
CA GLU A 208 -3.07 -10.30 9.69
C GLU A 208 -2.73 -9.96 8.24
N MET A 209 -1.51 -10.26 7.79
CA MET A 209 -1.12 -10.12 6.39
C MET A 209 -1.32 -11.43 5.63
N LYS A 210 -1.87 -11.34 4.43
CA LYS A 210 -1.98 -12.45 3.47
C LYS A 210 -0.71 -12.58 2.61
N PRO A 211 -0.50 -13.69 1.90
CA PRO A 211 0.73 -13.94 1.14
C PRO A 211 1.13 -12.84 0.15
N ASP A 212 0.15 -12.21 -0.49
CA ASP A 212 0.39 -11.16 -1.50
C ASP A 212 0.39 -9.74 -0.93
N ALA A 213 0.21 -9.62 0.40
CA ALA A 213 0.19 -8.32 1.05
C ALA A 213 1.58 -7.68 1.10
N VAL A 214 1.62 -6.36 0.94
CA VAL A 214 2.86 -5.57 0.98
C VAL A 214 2.70 -4.39 1.93
N LEU A 215 3.63 -4.25 2.87
CA LEU A 215 3.79 -3.06 3.72
C LEU A 215 5.19 -2.51 3.50
N LYS A 216 5.30 -1.27 3.04
CA LYS A 216 6.61 -0.74 2.67
C LYS A 216 6.76 0.77 2.80
N ASN A 217 8.02 1.21 2.83
CA ASN A 217 8.45 2.61 2.70
C ASN A 217 7.78 3.56 3.70
N ILE A 218 7.69 3.18 4.96
CA ILE A 218 7.01 3.97 5.99
C ILE A 218 7.87 4.14 7.24
N GLY A 219 7.85 5.36 7.80
CA GLY A 219 8.38 5.65 9.11
C GLY A 219 7.29 5.71 10.19
N PHE A 220 7.60 5.22 11.37
CA PHE A 220 6.79 5.38 12.58
C PHE A 220 7.65 6.05 13.63
N THR A 221 7.25 7.26 14.10
CA THR A 221 7.99 7.99 15.12
C THR A 221 7.14 8.22 16.37
N ASN A 222 7.79 8.45 17.50
CA ASN A 222 7.14 8.65 18.79
C ASN A 222 6.12 7.55 19.15
N VAL A 223 6.39 6.30 18.74
CA VAL A 223 5.49 5.17 18.94
C VAL A 223 5.37 4.86 20.43
N LYS A 224 4.14 4.78 20.92
CA LYS A 224 3.81 4.33 22.26
C LYS A 224 3.11 2.99 22.19
N MET A 225 3.75 1.98 22.70
CA MET A 225 3.28 0.61 22.62
C MET A 225 2.92 0.05 23.99
N SER A 226 1.65 -0.30 24.15
CA SER A 226 1.15 -1.10 25.27
C SER A 226 0.41 -2.30 24.66
N GLY A 227 1.12 -3.33 24.29
CA GLY A 227 0.53 -4.46 23.59
C GLY A 227 1.59 -5.33 22.94
N VAL A 228 1.20 -6.17 21.98
CA VAL A 228 2.04 -7.27 21.56
C VAL A 228 2.87 -6.99 20.33
N THR A 229 2.36 -6.24 19.34
CA THR A 229 3.04 -6.17 18.04
C THR A 229 2.68 -4.91 17.27
N LEU A 230 3.67 -4.22 16.71
CA LEU A 230 3.45 -2.98 15.96
C LEU A 230 2.87 -3.21 14.57
N LEU A 231 3.53 -4.01 13.74
CA LEU A 231 3.19 -4.05 12.31
C LEU A 231 2.09 -5.06 12.01
N THR A 232 2.29 -6.30 12.34
CA THR A 232 1.33 -7.37 12.06
C THR A 232 1.48 -8.51 13.04
N ARG A 233 0.41 -9.25 13.23
CA ARG A 233 0.38 -10.40 14.13
C ARG A 233 0.72 -11.72 13.42
N THR A 234 0.16 -11.93 12.27
CA THR A 234 0.43 -13.08 11.40
C THR A 234 0.94 -12.54 10.08
N GLN A 235 1.99 -13.15 9.55
CA GLN A 235 2.53 -12.64 8.33
C GLN A 235 2.81 -13.73 7.34
N ASN A 236 2.40 -13.46 6.10
CA ASN A 236 2.77 -14.21 4.94
C ASN A 236 3.10 -13.26 3.77
N GLY A 237 3.21 -11.99 3.95
CA GLY A 237 3.45 -11.00 2.89
C GLY A 237 4.89 -10.51 2.86
N THR A 238 5.08 -9.33 2.29
CA THR A 238 6.35 -8.63 2.22
C THR A 238 6.30 -7.37 3.07
N ILE A 239 7.31 -7.20 3.95
CA ILE A 239 7.50 -5.98 4.74
C ILE A 239 8.89 -5.44 4.42
N SER A 240 8.98 -4.20 3.95
CA SER A 240 10.26 -3.64 3.56
C SER A 240 10.38 -2.12 3.80
N ASN A 241 11.60 -1.69 4.11
CA ASN A 241 11.93 -0.28 4.32
C ASN A 241 11.05 0.37 5.41
N ILE A 242 11.10 -0.16 6.62
CA ILE A 242 10.33 0.32 7.76
C ILE A 242 11.28 0.90 8.82
N TYR A 243 11.04 2.14 9.18
CA TYR A 243 11.67 2.79 10.33
C TYR A 243 10.72 2.86 11.50
N VAL A 244 11.20 2.52 12.70
CA VAL A 244 10.40 2.62 13.93
C VAL A 244 11.21 3.29 15.02
N GLN A 245 10.72 4.42 15.52
CA GLN A 245 11.26 5.06 16.70
C GLN A 245 10.25 4.97 17.86
N TYR A 246 10.64 4.27 18.91
CA TYR A 246 9.81 4.14 20.09
C TYR A 246 10.03 5.29 21.08
N LYS A 247 8.91 5.84 21.57
CA LYS A 247 8.87 6.76 22.70
C LYS A 247 8.59 6.03 24.01
N LYS A 248 7.74 4.99 23.96
CA LYS A 248 7.37 4.21 25.14
C LYS A 248 7.06 2.77 24.76
N ILE A 249 7.55 1.84 25.58
CA ILE A 249 7.26 0.42 25.46
C ILE A 249 6.77 -0.09 26.82
N ALA A 250 5.51 -0.51 26.88
CA ALA A 250 4.86 -1.06 28.07
C ALA A 250 4.27 -2.43 27.74
N VAL A 251 5.13 -3.37 27.35
CA VAL A 251 4.72 -4.71 26.90
C VAL A 251 4.91 -5.72 28.01
N THR A 252 3.90 -6.51 28.30
CA THR A 252 3.93 -7.52 29.36
C THR A 252 4.41 -8.89 28.90
N SER A 253 4.46 -9.13 27.60
CA SER A 253 4.95 -10.39 27.01
C SER A 253 5.49 -10.20 25.59
N GLY A 254 6.71 -10.21 25.46
CA GLY A 254 7.66 -10.75 24.52
C GLY A 254 7.65 -10.38 23.03
N GLN A 255 6.85 -9.48 22.45
CA GLN A 255 6.89 -9.24 21.02
C GLN A 255 6.54 -7.80 20.65
N THR A 256 7.34 -7.16 19.79
CA THR A 256 7.17 -5.73 19.56
C THR A 256 7.00 -5.30 18.12
N ILE A 257 7.59 -5.98 17.14
CA ILE A 257 7.51 -5.56 15.74
C ILE A 257 6.65 -6.50 14.93
N LEU A 258 6.94 -7.80 15.02
CA LEU A 258 6.30 -8.85 14.24
C LEU A 258 5.89 -10.00 15.14
N ALA A 259 4.71 -10.57 14.95
CA ALA A 259 4.17 -11.54 15.87
C ALA A 259 4.21 -13.00 15.43
N ARG A 260 4.26 -13.30 14.18
CA ARG A 260 4.41 -14.64 13.60
C ARG A 260 4.83 -14.51 12.15
N ASP A 261 5.40 -15.54 11.55
CA ASP A 261 6.21 -15.37 10.38
C ASP A 261 6.15 -16.49 9.37
N ASN A 262 6.01 -16.07 8.15
CA ASN A 262 6.49 -16.66 6.91
C ASN A 262 6.71 -15.56 5.87
N ALA A 263 6.90 -14.30 6.29
CA ALA A 263 7.05 -13.16 5.39
C ALA A 263 8.49 -12.96 4.93
N ILE A 264 8.62 -12.21 3.85
CA ILE A 264 9.86 -11.56 3.47
C ILE A 264 9.96 -10.26 4.26
N VAL A 265 11.04 -10.08 5.03
CA VAL A 265 11.26 -8.89 5.87
C VAL A 265 12.60 -8.29 5.54
N GLU A 266 12.60 -7.08 4.99
CA GLU A 266 13.80 -6.43 4.47
C GLU A 266 13.93 -4.99 4.97
N ASN A 267 15.15 -4.60 5.38
CA ASN A 267 15.50 -3.22 5.71
C ASN A 267 14.58 -2.60 6.77
N ILE A 268 14.49 -3.20 7.92
CA ILE A 268 13.81 -2.61 9.08
C ILE A 268 14.86 -2.07 10.04
N PHE A 269 14.68 -0.82 10.47
CA PHE A 269 15.48 -0.23 11.54
C PHE A 269 14.60 0.23 12.69
N VAL A 270 14.99 -0.17 13.91
CA VAL A 270 14.30 0.16 15.13
C VAL A 270 15.19 1.02 16.01
N ASP A 271 14.73 2.21 16.35
CA ASP A 271 15.37 3.06 17.34
C ASP A 271 14.53 3.07 18.63
N ALA A 272 15.02 2.38 19.63
CA ALA A 272 14.46 2.39 20.97
C ALA A 272 15.44 2.99 22.00
N SER A 273 16.49 3.67 21.55
CA SER A 273 17.56 4.21 22.38
C SER A 273 17.05 5.15 23.49
N ALA A 274 16.04 5.97 23.17
CA ALA A 274 15.41 6.93 24.08
C ALA A 274 14.05 6.46 24.63
N ALA A 275 13.66 5.21 24.41
CA ALA A 275 12.35 4.73 24.81
C ALA A 275 12.20 4.57 26.32
N GLU A 276 11.08 5.04 26.85
CA GLU A 276 10.65 4.71 28.23
C GLU A 276 10.19 3.25 28.26
N ILE A 277 10.88 2.41 29.06
CA ILE A 277 10.48 1.02 29.26
C ILE A 277 9.70 0.92 30.57
N VAL A 278 8.45 0.45 30.49
CA VAL A 278 7.56 0.29 31.66
C VAL A 278 7.30 -1.19 31.91
N GLY A 279 7.58 -1.65 33.13
CA GLY A 279 7.44 -3.05 33.53
C GLY A 279 8.78 -3.79 33.51
N GLY A 280 8.86 -4.97 34.15
CA GLY A 280 10.13 -5.69 34.32
C GLY A 280 10.55 -6.49 33.11
N SER A 281 11.80 -6.49 32.85
CA SER A 281 12.71 -7.37 32.09
C SER A 281 12.31 -8.03 30.79
N ALA A 282 13.22 -7.93 29.81
CA ALA A 282 13.38 -8.80 28.65
C ALA A 282 12.22 -8.82 27.61
N TYR A 283 11.96 -7.68 27.00
CA TYR A 283 11.10 -7.62 25.84
C TYR A 283 11.91 -7.85 24.55
N ALA A 284 11.38 -8.66 23.63
CA ALA A 284 11.92 -8.73 22.30
C ALA A 284 11.50 -7.49 21.52
N ILE A 285 12.42 -6.56 21.35
CA ILE A 285 12.17 -5.32 20.58
C ILE A 285 12.30 -5.57 19.10
N LEU A 286 13.08 -6.56 18.72
CA LEU A 286 13.30 -6.96 17.33
C LEU A 286 12.94 -8.44 17.22
N GLY A 287 12.13 -8.79 16.25
CA GLY A 287 12.00 -10.18 15.93
C GLY A 287 10.60 -10.75 15.92
N SER A 288 10.60 -11.99 15.59
CA SER A 288 9.45 -12.82 15.40
C SER A 288 9.54 -14.07 16.26
N ARG A 289 8.41 -14.66 16.51
CA ARG A 289 8.31 -15.85 17.37
C ARG A 289 8.63 -17.15 16.62
N HIS A 290 8.63 -17.13 15.30
CA HIS A 290 8.77 -18.30 14.44
C HIS A 290 9.48 -17.90 13.14
N ALA A 291 10.79 -17.76 13.16
CA ALA A 291 11.54 -17.57 11.95
C ALA A 291 12.03 -18.93 11.44
N ASP A 292 11.42 -19.43 10.39
CA ASP A 292 12.09 -20.41 9.55
C ASP A 292 13.12 -19.67 8.70
N GLU A 293 14.36 -20.04 8.77
CA GLU A 293 15.59 -19.71 8.02
C GLU A 293 15.56 -18.67 6.87
N LYS A 294 14.54 -17.81 6.76
CA LYS A 294 14.44 -16.79 5.73
C LYS A 294 15.14 -15.51 6.16
N GLN A 295 15.73 -14.85 5.21
CA GLN A 295 16.55 -13.65 5.42
C GLN A 295 15.72 -12.50 6.01
N TYR A 296 15.92 -12.24 7.28
CA TYR A 296 15.37 -11.06 7.94
C TYR A 296 16.46 -10.01 8.08
N SER A 297 16.21 -8.82 7.57
CA SER A 297 17.08 -7.67 7.69
C SER A 297 16.46 -6.69 8.68
N ILE A 298 16.53 -7.02 9.98
CA ILE A 298 16.04 -6.18 11.08
C ILE A 298 17.22 -5.80 11.96
N TYR A 299 17.48 -4.50 12.08
CA TYR A 299 18.53 -3.93 12.91
C TYR A 299 17.94 -2.89 13.86
N GLY A 300 18.60 -2.61 14.96
CA GLY A 300 18.13 -1.56 15.84
C GLY A 300 18.99 -1.28 17.05
N ILE A 301 18.76 -0.10 17.63
CA ILE A 301 19.33 0.31 18.92
C ILE A 301 18.32 -0.02 20.01
N VAL A 302 18.75 -0.84 20.97
CA VAL A 302 17.90 -1.45 21.99
C VAL A 302 18.41 -1.06 23.37
N PRO A 303 17.57 -0.55 24.27
CA PRO A 303 18.00 -0.21 25.64
C PRO A 303 18.65 -1.39 26.36
N GLN A 304 19.59 -1.07 27.24
CA GLN A 304 20.25 -2.07 28.05
C GLN A 304 19.22 -2.86 28.89
N GLY A 305 19.33 -4.19 28.89
CA GLY A 305 18.43 -5.07 29.61
C GLY A 305 17.21 -5.55 28.82
N CYS A 306 17.02 -5.06 27.62
CA CYS A 306 16.04 -5.60 26.67
C CYS A 306 16.64 -6.72 25.84
N VAL A 307 15.83 -7.72 25.50
CA VAL A 307 16.23 -8.79 24.57
C VAL A 307 16.00 -8.31 23.14
N SER A 308 17.00 -8.44 22.30
CA SER A 308 16.88 -8.01 20.90
C SER A 308 16.01 -8.93 20.06
N TYR A 309 15.85 -10.19 20.43
CA TYR A 309 15.01 -11.16 19.72
C TYR A 309 14.42 -12.18 20.70
N VAL A 310 13.35 -12.86 20.28
CA VAL A 310 12.83 -14.05 20.99
C VAL A 310 13.26 -15.26 20.21
N ASP A 311 14.11 -16.07 20.81
CA ASP A 311 14.48 -17.36 20.27
C ASP A 311 13.56 -18.46 20.82
N ARG A 312 12.97 -19.23 19.93
CA ARG A 312 12.47 -20.58 20.22
C ARG A 312 13.17 -21.60 19.31
N GLY A 313 14.50 -21.49 19.25
CA GLY A 313 15.32 -22.56 18.68
C GLY A 313 15.87 -22.34 17.28
N THR A 314 15.72 -21.15 16.69
CA THR A 314 16.38 -20.81 15.41
C THR A 314 17.07 -19.46 15.49
N SER A 315 18.27 -19.38 14.94
CA SER A 315 19.18 -18.27 15.05
C SER A 315 18.69 -16.99 14.36
N GLY A 316 18.44 -15.92 15.17
CA GLY A 316 18.72 -14.58 14.73
C GLY A 316 17.84 -13.90 13.70
N CYS A 317 16.59 -13.52 14.04
CA CYS A 317 15.77 -12.70 13.15
C CYS A 317 15.98 -11.20 13.30
N GLY A 318 16.78 -10.73 14.23
CA GLY A 318 17.03 -9.32 14.45
C GLY A 318 18.35 -9.09 15.16
N HIS A 319 19.02 -7.99 14.81
CA HIS A 319 20.31 -7.60 15.35
C HIS A 319 20.14 -6.33 16.18
N GLY A 320 20.07 -6.48 17.51
CA GLY A 320 19.97 -5.36 18.44
C GLY A 320 21.32 -4.97 19.04
N PHE A 321 21.56 -3.67 19.12
CA PHE A 321 22.79 -3.08 19.63
C PHE A 321 22.48 -2.12 20.77
N ALA A 322 23.36 -2.07 21.77
CA ALA A 322 23.16 -1.22 22.95
C ALA A 322 23.30 0.28 22.62
N SER A 323 24.04 0.61 21.57
CA SER A 323 24.23 1.98 21.10
C SER A 323 24.65 1.99 19.62
N THR A 324 24.67 3.18 19.05
CA THR A 324 25.17 3.43 17.70
C THR A 324 26.65 3.00 17.57
N GLU A 325 27.48 3.23 18.59
CA GLU A 325 28.88 2.83 18.59
C GLU A 325 29.03 1.30 18.52
N THR A 326 28.19 0.57 19.26
CA THR A 326 28.22 -0.90 19.19
C THR A 326 27.72 -1.43 17.86
N LEU A 327 26.74 -0.79 17.23
CA LEU A 327 26.31 -1.11 15.86
C LEU A 327 27.45 -0.86 14.87
N LYS A 328 28.12 0.29 14.94
CA LYS A 328 29.25 0.64 14.06
C LYS A 328 30.46 -0.27 14.24
N SER A 329 30.63 -0.88 15.41
CA SER A 329 31.72 -1.82 15.68
C SER A 329 31.49 -3.23 15.11
N ASP A 330 30.26 -3.55 14.71
CA ASP A 330 29.93 -4.76 13.96
C ASP A 330 29.96 -4.47 12.46
N ASP A 331 31.06 -4.80 11.81
CA ASP A 331 31.26 -4.50 10.39
C ASP A 331 30.18 -5.04 9.46
N ALA A 332 29.66 -6.23 9.75
CA ALA A 332 28.63 -6.87 8.93
C ALA A 332 27.28 -6.16 9.10
N ALA A 333 26.84 -5.91 10.33
CA ALA A 333 25.62 -5.20 10.61
C ALA A 333 25.64 -3.77 10.12
N TRP A 334 26.74 -3.05 10.37
CA TRP A 334 26.90 -1.68 9.89
C TRP A 334 26.92 -1.57 8.37
N SER A 335 27.58 -2.52 7.70
CA SER A 335 27.55 -2.59 6.23
C SER A 335 26.14 -2.82 5.70
N ALA A 336 25.37 -3.70 6.33
CA ALA A 336 23.99 -3.96 5.94
C ALA A 336 23.08 -2.73 6.14
N VAL A 337 23.18 -2.05 7.29
CA VAL A 337 22.40 -0.83 7.57
C VAL A 337 22.75 0.28 6.57
N ARG A 338 24.03 0.48 6.26
CA ARG A 338 24.45 1.44 5.24
C ARG A 338 23.92 1.13 3.84
N ALA A 339 23.69 -0.14 3.55
CA ALA A 339 23.15 -0.55 2.26
C ALA A 339 21.65 -0.20 2.10
N PHE A 340 20.92 0.11 3.15
CA PHE A 340 19.49 0.48 3.07
C PHE A 340 19.26 1.63 2.08
N LYS A 341 20.09 2.66 2.11
CA LYS A 341 20.00 3.80 1.19
C LYS A 341 20.21 3.45 -0.29
N THR A 342 20.78 2.29 -0.59
CA THR A 342 20.97 1.84 -1.98
C THR A 342 19.74 1.14 -2.53
N THR A 343 18.86 0.65 -1.66
CA THR A 343 17.62 -0.03 -2.03
C THR A 343 16.42 0.89 -1.98
N CYS A 344 16.48 1.93 -1.15
CA CYS A 344 15.40 2.88 -0.96
C CYS A 344 15.98 4.27 -0.60
N ASN A 345 15.61 5.28 -1.36
CA ASN A 345 16.13 6.66 -1.22
C ASN A 345 15.54 7.43 -0.03
N TYR A 346 14.62 6.84 0.73
CA TYR A 346 14.07 7.43 1.94
C TYR A 346 14.93 7.19 3.19
N TRP A 347 15.93 6.30 3.10
CA TRP A 347 16.88 6.08 4.18
C TRP A 347 18.00 7.12 4.19
N HIS A 348 18.21 7.71 5.35
CA HIS A 348 19.34 8.60 5.62
C HIS A 348 20.22 7.95 6.68
N VAL A 349 21.41 7.57 6.29
CA VAL A 349 22.40 6.95 7.18
C VAL A 349 23.63 7.84 7.21
N ASP A 350 23.82 8.52 8.34
CA ASP A 350 25.02 9.31 8.59
C ASP A 350 26.17 8.37 8.99
N THR A 351 27.20 8.33 8.19
CA THR A 351 28.34 7.45 8.41
C THR A 351 29.30 7.95 9.50
N GLU A 352 29.25 9.24 9.84
CA GLU A 352 30.08 9.84 10.87
C GLU A 352 29.44 9.67 12.24
N THR A 353 28.21 10.12 12.41
CA THR A 353 27.49 9.98 13.67
C THR A 353 26.94 8.58 13.88
N GLY A 354 26.56 7.90 12.82
CA GLY A 354 25.87 6.60 12.84
C GLY A 354 24.35 6.73 13.00
N ASP A 355 23.84 7.97 12.86
CA ASP A 355 22.40 8.19 12.92
C ASP A 355 21.71 7.58 11.70
N VAL A 356 20.60 6.88 11.98
CA VAL A 356 19.74 6.28 10.96
C VAL A 356 18.37 6.92 11.07
N THR A 357 17.94 7.59 10.01
CA THR A 357 16.64 8.23 9.95
C THR A 357 15.93 7.87 8.64
N PHE A 358 14.64 8.18 8.59
CA PHE A 358 13.80 7.82 7.45
C PHE A 358 12.85 8.97 7.12
N GLY A 359 12.70 9.27 5.84
CA GLY A 359 11.77 10.31 5.37
C GLY A 359 12.15 10.85 3.99
N LYS A 360 11.31 11.76 3.49
CA LYS A 360 11.54 12.55 2.28
C LYS A 360 12.37 13.78 2.55
#